data_6f861c92d402377767080adf91c1ef3c
#
_entry.id   6f861c92d402377767080adf91c1ef3c
#
_cell.length_a   1.000
_cell.length_b   1.000
_cell.length_c   1.000
_cell.angle_alpha   90.00
_cell.angle_beta   90.00
_cell.angle_gamma   90.00
#
_symmetry.space_group_name_H-M   'P 1'
#
loop_
_entity.id
_entity.type
_entity.pdbx_description
1 polymer ?
#
loop_
_entity_poly.entity_id
_entity_poly.type
_entity_poly.pdbx_seq_one_letter_code
_entity_poly.pdbx_strand_id
1 'polypeptide(L)'
;MGRVVILGVFVADTAYRAARMPKMGETIMGNSFALGPGGKGSNQSVASARMGAETHIISKLGKDDFAKLALVTWDQAGVIPHVEQVSDSYTGAAYIFIEDSTGDNAIIIAPGAAALIGVADINSHTKLIESADVFVTQLEQPMLAAMRGLEIAREAGVTTLLNPAPAASLPDGMLALCDYITPNETECEALTGIAVRTQVEAELACEALRDLGVGTPIITMGDQGAFLYGHGFVPAVTVGAVIETTGAGDAFNGGFAAALSEGFSTLEAVRYGCATAGISVTKSGTAPSMPNRDAVDALIKSSS
;
A
#
# COMPACT_ATOMS: atom_id res chain seq x y z
N MET A 1 1.67 -14.41 -16.75
CA MET A 1 1.35 -13.11 -16.15
C MET A 1 0.38 -13.42 -15.04
N GLY A 2 0.74 -13.12 -13.80
CA GLY A 2 -0.11 -13.37 -12.64
C GLY A 2 -1.16 -12.27 -12.50
N ARG A 3 -2.28 -12.58 -11.86
CA ARG A 3 -3.37 -11.65 -11.60
C ARG A 3 -3.38 -11.19 -10.14
N VAL A 4 -3.33 -9.89 -9.94
CA VAL A 4 -3.44 -9.26 -8.62
C VAL A 4 -4.73 -8.45 -8.55
N VAL A 5 -5.58 -8.72 -7.55
CA VAL A 5 -6.78 -7.94 -7.28
C VAL A 5 -6.57 -7.17 -5.98
N ILE A 6 -6.71 -5.85 -6.04
CA ILE A 6 -6.48 -4.95 -4.92
C ILE A 6 -7.80 -4.27 -4.54
N LEU A 7 -8.27 -4.47 -3.32
CA LEU A 7 -9.29 -3.63 -2.72
C LEU A 7 -8.60 -2.47 -2.01
N GLY A 8 -8.88 -1.26 -2.44
CA GLY A 8 -8.25 -0.10 -1.84
C GLY A 8 -8.83 1.23 -2.29
N VAL A 9 -8.25 2.31 -1.81
CA VAL A 9 -8.73 3.66 -2.05
C VAL A 9 -7.78 4.45 -2.94
N PHE A 10 -8.34 5.47 -3.59
CA PHE A 10 -7.61 6.59 -4.17
C PHE A 10 -7.86 7.84 -3.34
N VAL A 11 -6.79 8.60 -3.11
CA VAL A 11 -6.83 9.90 -2.45
C VAL A 11 -6.05 10.90 -3.31
N ALA A 12 -6.62 12.06 -3.60
CA ALA A 12 -5.89 13.13 -4.25
C ALA A 12 -5.04 13.86 -3.19
N ASP A 13 -3.72 13.74 -3.31
CA ASP A 13 -2.76 14.38 -2.40
C ASP A 13 -2.57 15.84 -2.80
N THR A 14 -3.05 16.77 -1.96
CA THR A 14 -2.86 18.21 -2.14
C THR A 14 -1.79 18.70 -1.17
N ALA A 15 -0.55 18.80 -1.65
CA ALA A 15 0.60 19.17 -0.82
C ALA A 15 0.89 20.67 -0.90
N TYR A 16 0.99 21.30 0.24
CA TYR A 16 1.30 22.74 0.39
C TYR A 16 2.57 22.89 1.21
N ARG A 17 3.55 23.61 0.69
CA ARG A 17 4.76 23.99 1.42
C ARG A 17 4.64 25.41 1.92
N ALA A 18 4.98 25.64 3.18
CA ALA A 18 5.07 26.95 3.79
C ALA A 18 6.04 26.94 4.98
N ALA A 19 6.42 28.12 5.44
CA ALA A 19 7.33 28.27 6.58
C ALA A 19 6.76 27.70 7.90
N ARG A 20 5.45 27.63 8.04
CA ARG A 20 4.74 27.08 9.20
C ARG A 20 3.26 26.82 8.90
N MET A 21 2.60 26.06 9.73
CA MET A 21 1.14 25.94 9.74
C MET A 21 0.48 27.27 10.11
N PRO A 22 -0.59 27.73 9.42
CA PRO A 22 -1.36 28.91 9.83
C PRO A 22 -2.11 28.65 11.14
N LYS A 23 -2.27 29.68 11.95
CA LYS A 23 -3.12 29.62 13.13
C LYS A 23 -4.61 29.78 12.71
N MET A 24 -5.52 29.38 13.59
CA MET A 24 -6.96 29.59 13.34
C MET A 24 -7.25 31.09 13.10
N GLY A 25 -7.96 31.36 11.99
CA GLY A 25 -8.28 32.73 11.55
C GLY A 25 -7.16 33.45 10.79
N GLU A 26 -6.02 32.80 10.56
CA GLU A 26 -4.88 33.38 9.84
C GLU A 26 -4.82 32.90 8.39
N THR A 27 -4.41 33.78 7.50
CA THR A 27 -4.01 33.43 6.12
C THR A 27 -2.53 33.71 5.97
N ILE A 28 -1.79 32.71 5.48
CA ILE A 28 -0.37 32.86 5.13
C ILE A 28 -0.14 32.56 3.65
N MET A 29 0.97 33.02 3.12
CA MET A 29 1.41 32.65 1.77
C MET A 29 2.17 31.34 1.82
N GLY A 30 1.80 30.39 0.96
CA GLY A 30 2.56 29.17 0.71
C GLY A 30 3.67 29.42 -0.33
N ASN A 31 4.69 28.58 -0.31
CA ASN A 31 5.84 28.64 -1.22
C ASN A 31 5.65 27.77 -2.46
N SER A 32 4.92 26.66 -2.34
CA SER A 32 4.59 25.80 -3.47
C SER A 32 3.33 24.97 -3.20
N PHE A 33 2.76 24.47 -4.29
CA PHE A 33 1.64 23.53 -4.30
C PHE A 33 1.95 22.38 -5.24
N ALA A 34 1.56 21.18 -4.86
CA ALA A 34 1.56 20.01 -5.73
C ALA A 34 0.25 19.24 -5.55
N LEU A 35 -0.29 18.77 -6.67
CA LEU A 35 -1.41 17.82 -6.71
C LEU A 35 -0.88 16.52 -7.27
N GLY A 36 -1.08 15.41 -6.55
CA GLY A 36 -0.64 14.11 -6.97
C GLY A 36 -1.64 13.00 -6.66
N PRO A 37 -1.48 11.83 -7.31
CA PRO A 37 -2.22 10.64 -6.94
C PRO A 37 -1.66 10.05 -5.65
N GLY A 38 -2.54 9.64 -4.74
CA GLY A 38 -2.24 8.97 -3.49
C GLY A 38 -3.27 7.89 -3.18
N GLY A 39 -3.28 7.44 -1.93
CA GLY A 39 -4.05 6.30 -1.45
C GLY A 39 -3.27 4.99 -1.60
N LYS A 40 -3.13 4.24 -0.50
CA LYS A 40 -2.29 3.04 -0.43
C LYS A 40 -2.66 2.00 -1.49
N GLY A 41 -3.96 1.66 -1.59
CA GLY A 41 -4.43 0.69 -2.58
C GLY A 41 -4.17 1.14 -4.02
N SER A 42 -4.34 2.42 -4.33
CA SER A 42 -4.01 3.00 -5.63
C SER A 42 -2.51 2.90 -5.92
N ASN A 43 -1.65 3.29 -4.98
CA ASN A 43 -0.20 3.22 -5.12
C ASN A 43 0.29 1.77 -5.32
N GLN A 44 -0.22 0.84 -4.51
CA GLN A 44 0.09 -0.59 -4.62
C GLN A 44 -0.36 -1.16 -5.97
N SER A 45 -1.51 -0.72 -6.48
CA SER A 45 -2.00 -1.14 -7.80
C SER A 45 -1.07 -0.67 -8.93
N VAL A 46 -0.63 0.59 -8.87
CA VAL A 46 0.33 1.15 -9.84
C VAL A 46 1.67 0.39 -9.77
N ALA A 47 2.18 0.13 -8.57
CA ALA A 47 3.41 -0.63 -8.40
C ALA A 47 3.28 -2.05 -8.96
N SER A 48 2.21 -2.76 -8.64
CA SER A 48 1.95 -4.13 -9.11
C SER A 48 1.82 -4.21 -10.64
N ALA A 49 1.06 -3.29 -11.25
CA ALA A 49 0.90 -3.23 -12.71
C ALA A 49 2.22 -2.93 -13.43
N ARG A 50 3.01 -1.97 -12.94
CA ARG A 50 4.34 -1.65 -13.50
C ARG A 50 5.35 -2.79 -13.32
N MET A 51 5.12 -3.66 -12.33
CA MET A 51 5.87 -4.89 -12.14
C MET A 51 5.41 -6.02 -13.06
N GLY A 52 4.44 -5.80 -13.94
CA GLY A 52 4.02 -6.73 -14.98
C GLY A 52 2.86 -7.65 -14.60
N ALA A 53 2.23 -7.50 -13.44
CA ALA A 53 1.03 -8.25 -13.10
C ALA A 53 -0.22 -7.71 -13.83
N GLU A 54 -1.18 -8.58 -14.15
CA GLU A 54 -2.53 -8.16 -14.52
C GLU A 54 -3.22 -7.63 -13.26
N THR A 55 -3.19 -6.31 -13.08
CA THR A 55 -3.62 -5.69 -11.82
C THR A 55 -4.99 -5.06 -11.95
N HIS A 56 -5.91 -5.47 -11.07
CA HIS A 56 -7.26 -4.93 -10.94
C HIS A 56 -7.39 -4.18 -9.62
N ILE A 57 -8.06 -3.03 -9.64
CA ILE A 57 -8.41 -2.29 -8.43
C ILE A 57 -9.92 -2.22 -8.24
N ILE A 58 -10.41 -2.64 -7.06
CA ILE A 58 -11.78 -2.42 -6.60
C ILE A 58 -11.77 -1.18 -5.72
N SER A 59 -12.54 -0.16 -6.09
CA SER A 59 -12.59 1.12 -5.36
C SER A 59 -13.90 1.86 -5.60
N LYS A 60 -14.09 3.01 -4.95
CA LYS A 60 -15.23 3.89 -5.14
C LYS A 60 -14.76 5.35 -5.22
N LEU A 61 -15.24 6.09 -6.21
CA LEU A 61 -14.86 7.47 -6.50
C LEU A 61 -16.09 8.38 -6.54
N GLY A 62 -15.89 9.68 -6.37
CA GLY A 62 -16.88 10.69 -6.72
C GLY A 62 -17.00 10.90 -8.23
N LYS A 63 -17.84 11.87 -8.64
CA LYS A 63 -17.93 12.33 -10.05
C LYS A 63 -17.30 13.71 -10.17
N ASP A 64 -15.98 13.78 -9.98
CA ASP A 64 -15.22 15.04 -9.89
C ASP A 64 -13.87 14.96 -10.61
N ASP A 65 -13.08 16.03 -10.54
CA ASP A 65 -11.78 16.09 -11.22
C ASP A 65 -10.73 15.19 -10.52
N PHE A 66 -10.88 14.91 -9.23
CA PHE A 66 -10.03 13.95 -8.55
C PHE A 66 -10.30 12.51 -8.99
N ALA A 67 -11.55 12.17 -9.32
CA ALA A 67 -11.86 10.89 -9.98
C ALA A 67 -11.16 10.77 -11.34
N LYS A 68 -11.12 11.84 -12.13
CA LYS A 68 -10.39 11.85 -13.41
C LYS A 68 -8.90 11.62 -13.21
N LEU A 69 -8.30 12.25 -12.17
CA LEU A 69 -6.90 12.03 -11.80
C LEU A 69 -6.64 10.55 -11.48
N ALA A 70 -7.51 9.91 -10.70
CA ALA A 70 -7.41 8.48 -10.39
C ALA A 70 -7.42 7.61 -11.66
N LEU A 71 -8.44 7.80 -12.52
CA LEU A 71 -8.62 7.00 -13.73
C LEU A 71 -7.46 7.17 -14.71
N VAL A 72 -6.95 8.40 -14.89
CA VAL A 72 -5.78 8.68 -15.74
C VAL A 72 -4.52 8.02 -15.16
N THR A 73 -4.32 8.08 -13.84
CA THR A 73 -3.18 7.44 -13.16
C THR A 73 -3.18 5.93 -13.38
N TRP A 74 -4.33 5.29 -13.23
CA TRP A 74 -4.50 3.85 -13.41
C TRP A 74 -4.34 3.43 -14.88
N ASP A 75 -4.94 4.17 -15.81
CA ASP A 75 -4.80 3.92 -17.26
C ASP A 75 -3.34 3.96 -17.70
N GLN A 76 -2.60 4.99 -17.29
CA GLN A 76 -1.16 5.15 -17.61
C GLN A 76 -0.27 4.06 -17.01
N ALA A 77 -0.70 3.44 -15.92
CA ALA A 77 0.02 2.35 -15.28
C ALA A 77 -0.41 0.96 -15.77
N GLY A 78 -1.50 0.86 -16.54
CA GLY A 78 -2.07 -0.41 -16.98
C GLY A 78 -2.91 -1.12 -15.92
N VAL A 79 -3.39 -0.39 -14.90
CA VAL A 79 -4.31 -0.91 -13.89
C VAL A 79 -5.73 -0.95 -14.44
N ILE A 80 -6.43 -2.05 -14.21
CA ILE A 80 -7.83 -2.26 -14.66
C ILE A 80 -8.78 -1.86 -13.53
N PRO A 81 -9.50 -0.72 -13.64
CA PRO A 81 -10.35 -0.25 -12.56
C PRO A 81 -11.73 -0.94 -12.57
N HIS A 82 -12.16 -1.40 -11.40
CA HIS A 82 -13.52 -1.83 -11.07
C HIS A 82 -14.09 -0.84 -10.07
N VAL A 83 -14.62 0.27 -10.58
CA VAL A 83 -14.94 1.45 -9.80
C VAL A 83 -16.38 1.86 -9.98
N GLU A 84 -17.11 2.03 -8.88
CA GLU A 84 -18.36 2.77 -8.87
C GLU A 84 -18.07 4.26 -8.67
N GLN A 85 -18.62 5.11 -9.57
CA GLN A 85 -18.62 6.55 -9.39
C GLN A 85 -19.95 7.02 -8.82
N VAL A 86 -19.94 7.55 -7.59
CA VAL A 86 -21.13 8.06 -6.91
C VAL A 86 -21.28 9.57 -7.09
N SER A 87 -22.53 10.06 -7.07
CA SER A 87 -22.84 11.48 -7.26
C SER A 87 -23.10 12.24 -5.95
N ASP A 88 -23.26 11.52 -4.87
CA ASP A 88 -23.60 12.04 -3.54
C ASP A 88 -22.37 12.17 -2.61
N SER A 89 -21.19 11.88 -3.13
CA SER A 89 -19.92 12.04 -2.43
C SER A 89 -18.82 12.49 -3.39
N TYR A 90 -17.73 13.01 -2.82
CA TYR A 90 -16.52 13.41 -3.54
C TYR A 90 -15.45 12.29 -3.51
N THR A 91 -14.50 12.34 -4.44
CA THR A 91 -13.31 11.48 -4.40
C THR A 91 -12.40 11.87 -3.24
N GLY A 92 -11.86 10.90 -2.51
CA GLY A 92 -10.99 11.15 -1.37
C GLY A 92 -9.88 12.16 -1.65
N ALA A 93 -9.58 13.01 -0.67
CA ALA A 93 -8.53 14.02 -0.76
C ALA A 93 -7.75 14.11 0.55
N ALA A 94 -6.45 14.37 0.45
CA ALA A 94 -5.58 14.68 1.58
C ALA A 94 -5.06 16.12 1.46
N TYR A 95 -5.23 16.88 2.53
CA TYR A 95 -4.47 18.10 2.74
C TYR A 95 -3.15 17.73 3.41
N ILE A 96 -2.04 18.05 2.77
CA ILE A 96 -0.69 17.76 3.27
C ILE A 96 0.05 19.09 3.44
N PHE A 97 0.22 19.52 4.67
CA PHE A 97 1.13 20.62 5.00
C PHE A 97 2.54 20.06 5.11
N ILE A 98 3.53 20.78 4.53
CA ILE A 98 4.96 20.45 4.64
C ILE A 98 5.70 21.72 5.09
N GLU A 99 6.39 21.65 6.22
CA GLU A 99 7.23 22.75 6.71
C GLU A 99 8.53 22.83 5.91
N ASP A 100 8.84 24.01 5.38
CA ASP A 100 9.99 24.18 4.49
C ASP A 100 11.34 23.90 5.14
N SER A 101 11.48 24.26 6.42
CA SER A 101 12.76 24.21 7.14
C SER A 101 13.14 22.81 7.61
N THR A 102 12.16 21.99 7.96
CA THR A 102 12.36 20.65 8.55
C THR A 102 11.95 19.52 7.60
N GLY A 103 10.99 19.78 6.69
CA GLY A 103 10.33 18.76 5.89
C GLY A 103 9.27 18.00 6.66
N ASP A 104 9.01 18.33 7.92
CA ASP A 104 7.94 17.73 8.71
C ASP A 104 6.58 18.00 8.08
N ASN A 105 5.65 17.07 8.23
CA ASN A 105 4.34 17.20 7.63
C ASN A 105 3.21 17.01 8.64
N ALA A 106 2.04 17.57 8.29
CA ALA A 106 0.78 17.36 8.98
C ALA A 106 -0.28 17.06 7.92
N ILE A 107 -1.08 16.02 8.12
CA ILE A 107 -2.00 15.50 7.11
C ILE A 107 -3.42 15.44 7.66
N ILE A 108 -4.38 15.91 6.85
CA ILE A 108 -5.82 15.71 7.06
C ILE A 108 -6.34 14.90 5.89
N ILE A 109 -6.92 13.72 6.13
CA ILE A 109 -7.52 12.89 5.10
C ILE A 109 -9.04 13.00 5.20
N ALA A 110 -9.67 13.30 4.07
CA ALA A 110 -11.10 13.23 3.85
C ALA A 110 -11.39 12.08 2.86
N PRO A 111 -11.85 10.91 3.34
CA PRO A 111 -11.92 9.69 2.52
C PRO A 111 -12.99 9.73 1.42
N GLY A 112 -14.02 10.59 1.55
CA GLY A 112 -15.04 10.76 0.53
C GLY A 112 -15.76 9.45 0.16
N ALA A 113 -15.93 9.21 -1.12
CA ALA A 113 -16.61 8.03 -1.66
C ALA A 113 -15.99 6.70 -1.21
N ALA A 114 -14.70 6.67 -0.93
CA ALA A 114 -14.03 5.46 -0.44
C ALA A 114 -14.57 4.98 0.91
N ALA A 115 -15.05 5.90 1.76
CA ALA A 115 -15.72 5.54 3.02
C ALA A 115 -17.08 4.83 2.83
N LEU A 116 -17.63 4.86 1.62
CA LEU A 116 -18.91 4.23 1.27
C LEU A 116 -18.72 2.80 0.71
N ILE A 117 -17.51 2.30 0.61
CA ILE A 117 -17.25 0.92 0.19
C ILE A 117 -17.80 -0.03 1.25
N GLY A 118 -18.80 -0.82 0.89
CA GLY A 118 -19.47 -1.74 1.80
C GLY A 118 -19.31 -3.22 1.41
N VAL A 119 -19.77 -4.10 2.27
CA VAL A 119 -19.77 -5.56 2.04
C VAL A 119 -20.53 -5.94 0.75
N ALA A 120 -21.60 -5.21 0.42
CA ALA A 120 -22.37 -5.45 -0.81
C ALA A 120 -21.54 -5.18 -2.07
N ASP A 121 -20.71 -4.13 -2.07
CA ASP A 121 -19.82 -3.82 -3.18
C ASP A 121 -18.82 -4.96 -3.39
N ILE A 122 -18.25 -5.48 -2.30
CA ILE A 122 -17.28 -6.59 -2.35
C ILE A 122 -17.95 -7.87 -2.86
N ASN A 123 -19.13 -8.19 -2.38
CA ASN A 123 -19.89 -9.35 -2.85
C ASN A 123 -20.20 -9.27 -4.37
N SER A 124 -20.40 -8.07 -4.93
CA SER A 124 -20.59 -7.91 -6.37
C SER A 124 -19.35 -8.24 -7.20
N HIS A 125 -18.16 -8.21 -6.58
CA HIS A 125 -16.88 -8.53 -7.20
C HIS A 125 -16.33 -9.92 -6.81
N THR A 126 -17.16 -10.79 -6.22
CA THR A 126 -16.76 -12.15 -5.79
C THR A 126 -15.99 -12.91 -6.88
N LYS A 127 -16.54 -12.99 -8.09
CA LYS A 127 -15.88 -13.69 -9.21
C LYS A 127 -14.52 -13.12 -9.61
N LEU A 128 -14.35 -11.82 -9.50
CA LEU A 128 -13.08 -11.16 -9.77
C LEU A 128 -12.05 -11.57 -8.71
N ILE A 129 -12.42 -11.50 -7.43
CA ILE A 129 -11.55 -11.88 -6.31
C ILE A 129 -11.17 -13.36 -6.41
N GLU A 130 -12.14 -14.26 -6.66
CA GLU A 130 -11.92 -15.71 -6.85
C GLU A 130 -10.98 -16.04 -8.01
N SER A 131 -10.87 -15.16 -9.00
CA SER A 131 -10.00 -15.35 -10.17
C SER A 131 -8.57 -14.85 -10.00
N ALA A 132 -8.25 -14.24 -8.85
CA ALA A 132 -6.93 -13.70 -8.58
C ALA A 132 -5.93 -14.81 -8.17
N ASP A 133 -4.66 -14.58 -8.44
CA ASP A 133 -3.56 -15.31 -7.81
C ASP A 133 -3.23 -14.74 -6.42
N VAL A 134 -3.35 -13.38 -6.29
CA VAL A 134 -3.13 -12.65 -5.04
C VAL A 134 -4.23 -11.60 -4.86
N PHE A 135 -4.85 -11.60 -3.69
CA PHE A 135 -5.74 -10.53 -3.22
C PHE A 135 -5.04 -9.67 -2.19
N VAL A 136 -5.07 -8.36 -2.38
CA VAL A 136 -4.39 -7.38 -1.52
C VAL A 136 -5.39 -6.38 -0.96
N THR A 137 -5.26 -6.05 0.33
CA THR A 137 -6.02 -4.95 0.94
C THR A 137 -5.22 -4.23 2.02
N GLN A 138 -5.67 -3.02 2.38
CA GLN A 138 -5.09 -2.18 3.43
C GLN A 138 -6.20 -1.77 4.40
N LEU A 139 -5.98 -0.70 5.19
CA LEU A 139 -6.94 -0.27 6.21
C LEU A 139 -7.47 1.17 5.98
N GLU A 140 -7.36 1.71 4.77
CA GLU A 140 -7.90 3.03 4.44
C GLU A 140 -9.39 3.01 4.03
N GLN A 141 -9.92 1.86 3.62
CA GLN A 141 -11.34 1.62 3.36
C GLN A 141 -12.03 1.04 4.59
N PRO A 142 -13.38 0.99 4.60
CA PRO A 142 -14.10 0.37 5.71
C PRO A 142 -13.65 -1.07 5.98
N MET A 143 -13.35 -1.34 7.24
CA MET A 143 -12.66 -2.56 7.68
C MET A 143 -13.48 -3.83 7.41
N LEU A 144 -14.81 -3.76 7.51
CA LEU A 144 -15.70 -4.88 7.17
C LEU A 144 -15.67 -5.22 5.67
N ALA A 145 -15.43 -4.23 4.81
CA ALA A 145 -15.25 -4.47 3.38
C ALA A 145 -13.92 -5.19 3.13
N ALA A 146 -12.84 -4.74 3.79
CA ALA A 146 -11.53 -5.40 3.70
C ALA A 146 -11.60 -6.85 4.19
N MET A 147 -12.22 -7.09 5.34
CA MET A 147 -12.43 -8.43 5.90
C MET A 147 -13.23 -9.32 4.94
N ARG A 148 -14.31 -8.79 4.35
CA ARG A 148 -15.11 -9.57 3.38
C ARG A 148 -14.33 -9.97 2.14
N GLY A 149 -13.47 -9.10 1.63
CA GLY A 149 -12.58 -9.42 0.51
C GLY A 149 -11.60 -10.55 0.86
N LEU A 150 -10.99 -10.49 2.05
CA LEU A 150 -10.10 -11.54 2.56
C LEU A 150 -10.85 -12.89 2.73
N GLU A 151 -12.10 -12.87 3.23
CA GLU A 151 -12.92 -14.08 3.35
C GLU A 151 -13.14 -14.75 1.99
N ILE A 152 -13.61 -13.97 0.99
CA ILE A 152 -13.87 -14.50 -0.36
C ILE A 152 -12.59 -15.07 -0.96
N ALA A 153 -11.47 -14.35 -0.87
CA ALA A 153 -10.19 -14.81 -1.38
C ALA A 153 -9.74 -16.11 -0.70
N ARG A 154 -9.83 -16.17 0.63
CA ARG A 154 -9.45 -17.36 1.42
C ARG A 154 -10.31 -18.57 1.10
N GLU A 155 -11.63 -18.41 0.98
CA GLU A 155 -12.57 -19.46 0.62
C GLU A 155 -12.28 -20.04 -0.78
N ALA A 156 -11.80 -19.21 -1.71
CA ALA A 156 -11.43 -19.60 -3.05
C ALA A 156 -9.99 -20.16 -3.19
N GLY A 157 -9.19 -20.16 -2.12
CA GLY A 157 -7.78 -20.57 -2.16
C GLY A 157 -6.85 -19.55 -2.83
N VAL A 158 -7.28 -18.28 -2.95
CA VAL A 158 -6.48 -17.16 -3.44
C VAL A 158 -5.54 -16.69 -2.33
N THR A 159 -4.27 -16.45 -2.66
CA THR A 159 -3.30 -15.91 -1.71
C THR A 159 -3.71 -14.55 -1.19
N THR A 160 -3.75 -14.38 0.14
CA THR A 160 -4.20 -13.14 0.79
C THR A 160 -3.05 -12.35 1.38
N LEU A 161 -3.01 -11.05 1.08
CA LEU A 161 -2.02 -10.09 1.59
C LEU A 161 -2.73 -8.90 2.24
N LEU A 162 -2.46 -8.69 3.53
CA LEU A 162 -2.88 -7.50 4.27
C LEU A 162 -1.68 -6.58 4.53
N ASN A 163 -1.74 -5.35 4.03
CA ASN A 163 -0.90 -4.28 4.54
C ASN A 163 -1.68 -3.54 5.66
N PRO A 164 -1.34 -3.71 6.94
CA PRO A 164 -2.17 -3.23 8.06
C PRO A 164 -1.95 -1.74 8.32
N ALA A 165 -2.01 -0.93 7.28
CA ALA A 165 -1.75 0.50 7.25
C ALA A 165 -3.01 1.30 6.84
N PRO A 166 -3.31 2.42 7.53
CA PRO A 166 -2.69 2.89 8.78
C PRO A 166 -3.03 1.99 9.98
N ALA A 167 -2.21 2.05 11.02
CA ALA A 167 -2.42 1.26 12.24
C ALA A 167 -3.83 1.47 12.83
N ALA A 168 -4.55 0.39 13.06
CA ALA A 168 -5.92 0.40 13.57
C ALA A 168 -6.22 -0.89 14.35
N SER A 169 -7.25 -0.85 15.21
CA SER A 169 -7.76 -2.08 15.84
C SER A 169 -8.48 -2.92 14.78
N LEU A 170 -8.12 -4.18 14.66
CA LEU A 170 -8.70 -5.10 13.68
C LEU A 170 -9.90 -5.87 14.25
N PRO A 171 -10.88 -6.23 13.42
CA PRO A 171 -11.94 -7.16 13.81
C PRO A 171 -11.37 -8.53 14.19
N ASP A 172 -12.02 -9.18 15.13
CA ASP A 172 -11.67 -10.55 15.54
C ASP A 172 -11.66 -11.49 14.32
N GLY A 173 -10.60 -12.29 14.22
CA GLY A 173 -10.43 -13.27 13.14
C GLY A 173 -9.90 -12.72 11.82
N MET A 174 -9.78 -11.41 11.62
CA MET A 174 -9.28 -10.85 10.36
C MET A 174 -7.84 -11.29 10.04
N LEU A 175 -6.97 -11.35 11.05
CA LEU A 175 -5.58 -11.78 10.88
C LEU A 175 -5.46 -13.26 10.46
N ALA A 176 -6.37 -14.11 10.90
CA ALA A 176 -6.40 -15.53 10.52
C ALA A 176 -6.82 -15.76 9.03
N LEU A 177 -7.32 -14.72 8.36
CA LEU A 177 -7.60 -14.75 6.93
C LEU A 177 -6.38 -14.42 6.07
N CYS A 178 -5.26 -14.00 6.66
CA CYS A 178 -4.09 -13.48 5.95
C CYS A 178 -3.01 -14.56 5.80
N ASP A 179 -2.67 -14.92 4.54
CA ASP A 179 -1.48 -15.72 4.26
C ASP A 179 -0.22 -14.89 4.53
N TYR A 180 -0.27 -13.60 4.18
CA TYR A 180 0.80 -12.63 4.41
C TYR A 180 0.28 -11.37 5.08
N ILE A 181 1.10 -10.79 5.95
CA ILE A 181 0.90 -9.45 6.52
C ILE A 181 2.21 -8.67 6.43
N THR A 182 2.13 -7.37 6.13
CA THR A 182 3.29 -6.50 5.91
C THR A 182 3.25 -5.22 6.75
N PRO A 183 3.23 -5.32 8.08
CA PRO A 183 3.34 -4.14 8.94
C PRO A 183 4.73 -3.50 8.84
N ASN A 184 4.81 -2.18 9.06
CA ASN A 184 6.04 -1.55 9.48
C ASN A 184 6.24 -1.72 11.00
N GLU A 185 7.34 -1.18 11.57
CA GLU A 185 7.67 -1.32 12.98
C GLU A 185 6.55 -0.77 13.90
N THR A 186 5.99 0.39 13.55
CA THR A 186 4.91 1.05 14.32
C THR A 186 3.60 0.26 14.24
N GLU A 187 3.24 -0.20 13.05
CA GLU A 187 2.04 -1.02 12.83
C GLU A 187 2.18 -2.38 13.52
N CYS A 188 3.37 -2.96 13.50
CA CYS A 188 3.67 -4.20 14.19
C CYS A 188 3.55 -4.05 15.71
N GLU A 189 4.10 -2.97 16.28
CA GLU A 189 3.97 -2.65 17.70
C GLU A 189 2.50 -2.44 18.09
N ALA A 190 1.72 -1.77 17.26
CA ALA A 190 0.28 -1.56 17.50
C ALA A 190 -0.52 -2.88 17.52
N LEU A 191 -0.14 -3.87 16.70
CA LEU A 191 -0.81 -5.16 16.62
C LEU A 191 -0.38 -6.15 17.70
N THR A 192 0.90 -6.11 18.10
CA THR A 192 1.50 -7.14 18.98
C THR A 192 1.86 -6.63 20.36
N GLY A 193 1.97 -5.32 20.54
CA GLY A 193 2.54 -4.70 21.74
C GLY A 193 4.08 -4.81 21.83
N ILE A 194 4.74 -5.31 20.79
CA ILE A 194 6.19 -5.54 20.75
C ILE A 194 6.84 -4.49 19.85
N ALA A 195 7.68 -3.63 20.43
CA ALA A 195 8.49 -2.68 19.66
C ALA A 195 9.59 -3.44 18.90
N VAL A 196 9.73 -3.17 17.60
CA VAL A 196 10.69 -3.85 16.73
C VAL A 196 11.88 -2.95 16.45
N ARG A 197 13.03 -3.25 17.04
CA ARG A 197 14.30 -2.51 16.88
C ARG A 197 15.49 -3.43 16.59
N THR A 198 15.33 -4.71 16.90
CA THR A 198 16.35 -5.74 16.75
C THR A 198 15.76 -6.97 16.05
N GLN A 199 16.65 -7.84 15.56
CA GLN A 199 16.23 -9.10 14.96
C GLN A 199 15.45 -10.00 15.94
N VAL A 200 15.84 -10.02 17.22
CA VAL A 200 15.16 -10.82 18.24
C VAL A 200 13.74 -10.31 18.48
N GLU A 201 13.58 -8.99 18.54
CA GLU A 201 12.25 -8.37 18.68
C GLU A 201 11.38 -8.60 17.43
N ALA A 202 11.98 -8.56 16.22
CA ALA A 202 11.28 -8.89 14.99
C ALA A 202 10.78 -10.34 14.98
N GLU A 203 11.61 -11.29 15.41
CA GLU A 203 11.22 -12.69 15.54
C GLU A 203 10.05 -12.87 16.50
N LEU A 204 10.15 -12.28 17.71
CA LEU A 204 9.09 -12.34 18.73
C LEU A 204 7.79 -11.71 18.24
N ALA A 205 7.87 -10.57 17.53
CA ALA A 205 6.70 -9.92 16.96
C ALA A 205 6.06 -10.78 15.86
N CYS A 206 6.86 -11.43 15.01
CA CYS A 206 6.36 -12.39 14.04
C CYS A 206 5.69 -13.60 14.69
N GLU A 207 6.26 -14.15 15.76
CA GLU A 207 5.63 -15.23 16.53
C GLU A 207 4.27 -14.80 17.09
N ALA A 208 4.19 -13.59 17.66
CA ALA A 208 2.91 -13.04 18.14
C ALA A 208 1.87 -12.89 17.03
N LEU A 209 2.28 -12.43 15.82
CA LEU A 209 1.38 -12.36 14.66
C LEU A 209 0.94 -13.76 14.20
N ARG A 210 1.82 -14.74 14.28
CA ARG A 210 1.51 -16.15 14.00
C ARG A 210 0.47 -16.71 14.97
N ASP A 211 0.62 -16.40 16.26
CA ASP A 211 -0.34 -16.81 17.30
C ASP A 211 -1.72 -16.17 17.09
N LEU A 212 -1.78 -15.00 16.44
CA LEU A 212 -3.02 -14.35 16.00
C LEU A 212 -3.60 -14.94 14.71
N GLY A 213 -2.93 -15.95 14.11
CA GLY A 213 -3.43 -16.73 12.97
C GLY A 213 -2.85 -16.34 11.60
N VAL A 214 -1.95 -15.37 11.53
CA VAL A 214 -1.29 -14.98 10.26
C VAL A 214 -0.46 -16.14 9.69
N GLY A 215 -0.50 -16.35 8.39
CA GLY A 215 0.32 -17.35 7.70
C GLY A 215 1.82 -17.05 7.77
N THR A 216 2.27 -15.97 7.15
CA THR A 216 3.68 -15.56 7.10
C THR A 216 3.81 -14.06 7.33
N PRO A 217 4.23 -13.61 8.52
CA PRO A 217 4.53 -12.21 8.78
C PRO A 217 5.79 -11.74 8.05
N ILE A 218 5.76 -10.50 7.54
CA ILE A 218 6.89 -9.80 6.95
C ILE A 218 6.88 -8.39 7.54
N ILE A 219 7.88 -8.01 8.32
CA ILE A 219 7.95 -6.67 8.92
C ILE A 219 8.85 -5.79 8.05
N THR A 220 8.31 -4.71 7.49
CA THR A 220 9.11 -3.74 6.75
C THR A 220 9.85 -2.82 7.70
N MET A 221 11.16 -2.61 7.50
CA MET A 221 12.07 -1.95 8.46
C MET A 221 12.87 -0.82 7.78
N GLY A 222 12.18 -0.01 6.98
CA GLY A 222 12.73 1.16 6.34
C GLY A 222 14.02 0.87 5.55
N ASP A 223 15.10 1.54 5.91
CA ASP A 223 16.42 1.42 5.27
C ASP A 223 17.15 0.10 5.59
N GLN A 224 16.68 -0.68 6.55
CA GLN A 224 17.20 -2.02 6.82
C GLN A 224 16.61 -3.08 5.87
N GLY A 225 15.47 -2.81 5.23
CA GLY A 225 14.79 -3.74 4.33
C GLY A 225 13.54 -4.37 4.94
N ALA A 226 13.47 -5.70 5.01
CA ALA A 226 12.34 -6.41 5.59
C ALA A 226 12.81 -7.62 6.40
N PHE A 227 12.09 -7.93 7.47
CA PHE A 227 12.26 -9.16 8.23
C PHE A 227 11.22 -10.18 7.79
N LEU A 228 11.64 -11.29 7.22
CA LEU A 228 10.78 -12.39 6.82
C LEU A 228 10.80 -13.49 7.90
N TYR A 229 9.64 -13.81 8.45
CA TYR A 229 9.51 -14.90 9.42
C TYR A 229 10.07 -16.22 8.88
N GLY A 230 10.86 -16.90 9.69
CA GLY A 230 11.52 -18.17 9.35
C GLY A 230 12.73 -18.05 8.41
N HIS A 231 13.10 -16.83 7.99
CA HIS A 231 14.28 -16.57 7.16
C HIS A 231 15.26 -15.56 7.82
N GLY A 232 14.71 -14.48 8.40
CA GLY A 232 15.49 -13.36 8.93
C GLY A 232 15.45 -12.12 8.02
N PHE A 233 16.49 -11.29 8.10
CA PHE A 233 16.56 -10.05 7.33
C PHE A 233 16.78 -10.30 5.83
N VAL A 234 15.97 -9.60 5.03
CA VAL A 234 16.18 -9.37 3.60
C VAL A 234 16.57 -7.90 3.46
N PRO A 235 17.82 -7.59 3.09
CA PRO A 235 18.34 -6.23 3.14
C PRO A 235 17.62 -5.32 2.14
N ALA A 236 17.51 -4.02 2.50
CA ALA A 236 17.11 -3.00 1.56
C ALA A 236 18.11 -2.89 0.42
N VAL A 237 17.64 -2.55 -0.76
CA VAL A 237 18.49 -2.34 -1.93
C VAL A 237 18.61 -0.84 -2.17
N THR A 238 19.81 -0.28 -1.98
CA THR A 238 20.07 1.14 -2.19
C THR A 238 20.54 1.39 -3.63
N VAL A 239 19.86 2.30 -4.35
CA VAL A 239 20.15 2.57 -5.79
C VAL A 239 20.68 3.99 -6.02
N GLY A 240 20.59 4.85 -5.02
CA GLY A 240 20.97 6.26 -5.13
C GLY A 240 20.60 7.05 -3.89
N ALA A 241 20.64 8.37 -3.99
CA ALA A 241 20.20 9.25 -2.90
C ALA A 241 18.68 9.12 -2.69
N VAL A 242 18.27 9.00 -1.43
CA VAL A 242 16.86 9.02 -1.04
C VAL A 242 16.33 10.45 -1.24
N ILE A 243 15.28 10.58 -2.03
CA ILE A 243 14.58 11.86 -2.31
C ILE A 243 13.31 11.94 -1.47
N GLU A 244 12.52 10.86 -1.46
CA GLU A 244 11.25 10.81 -0.75
C GLU A 244 10.91 9.37 -0.36
N THR A 245 10.49 9.15 0.89
CA THR A 245 10.14 7.81 1.40
C THR A 245 8.63 7.53 1.38
N THR A 246 7.82 8.54 1.09
CA THR A 246 6.36 8.37 0.98
C THR A 246 6.02 7.35 -0.12
N GLY A 247 5.21 6.36 0.23
CA GLY A 247 4.83 5.29 -0.70
C GLY A 247 5.83 4.14 -0.84
N ALA A 248 6.96 4.13 -0.10
CA ALA A 248 7.92 3.03 -0.14
C ALA A 248 7.29 1.69 0.29
N GLY A 249 6.44 1.70 1.32
CA GLY A 249 5.66 0.53 1.73
C GLY A 249 4.66 0.07 0.66
N ASP A 250 4.06 1.01 -0.09
CA ASP A 250 3.16 0.68 -1.20
C ASP A 250 3.93 0.06 -2.36
N ALA A 251 5.12 0.60 -2.68
CA ALA A 251 6.03 0.04 -3.67
C ALA A 251 6.45 -1.39 -3.30
N PHE A 252 6.82 -1.61 -2.03
CA PHE A 252 7.12 -2.95 -1.50
C PHE A 252 5.93 -3.90 -1.72
N ASN A 253 4.74 -3.54 -1.26
CA ASN A 253 3.56 -4.40 -1.35
C ASN A 253 3.16 -4.70 -2.79
N GLY A 254 3.20 -3.71 -3.69
CA GLY A 254 2.92 -3.90 -5.10
C GLY A 254 3.92 -4.82 -5.79
N GLY A 255 5.22 -4.62 -5.55
CA GLY A 255 6.29 -5.49 -6.07
C GLY A 255 6.23 -6.92 -5.51
N PHE A 256 5.98 -7.06 -4.22
CA PHE A 256 5.80 -8.33 -3.54
C PHE A 256 4.60 -9.12 -4.09
N ALA A 257 3.43 -8.46 -4.20
CA ALA A 257 2.21 -9.09 -4.72
C ALA A 257 2.38 -9.52 -6.18
N ALA A 258 3.01 -8.70 -7.03
CA ALA A 258 3.28 -9.05 -8.43
C ALA A 258 4.18 -10.29 -8.53
N ALA A 259 5.27 -10.35 -7.77
CA ALA A 259 6.16 -11.51 -7.76
C ALA A 259 5.46 -12.78 -7.25
N LEU A 260 4.67 -12.69 -6.17
CA LEU A 260 3.87 -13.82 -5.68
C LEU A 260 2.90 -14.34 -6.74
N SER A 261 2.21 -13.44 -7.47
CA SER A 261 1.24 -13.82 -8.51
C SER A 261 1.88 -14.55 -9.69
N GLU A 262 3.18 -14.38 -9.89
CA GLU A 262 3.97 -15.12 -10.90
C GLU A 262 4.53 -16.45 -10.39
N GLY A 263 4.29 -16.80 -9.11
CA GLY A 263 4.74 -18.06 -8.51
C GLY A 263 6.16 -18.04 -7.97
N PHE A 264 6.76 -16.87 -7.77
CA PHE A 264 8.04 -16.75 -7.06
C PHE A 264 7.92 -17.24 -5.62
N SER A 265 9.02 -17.77 -5.07
CA SER A 265 9.06 -18.10 -3.64
C SER A 265 8.88 -16.85 -2.79
N THR A 266 8.41 -17.01 -1.55
CA THR A 266 8.21 -15.89 -0.61
C THR A 266 9.48 -15.03 -0.47
N LEU A 267 10.65 -15.66 -0.36
CA LEU A 267 11.93 -14.94 -0.25
C LEU A 267 12.24 -14.10 -1.49
N GLU A 268 12.05 -14.67 -2.68
CA GLU A 268 12.24 -13.94 -3.94
C GLU A 268 11.26 -12.79 -4.06
N ALA A 269 9.98 -13.02 -3.73
CA ALA A 269 8.95 -11.98 -3.74
C ALA A 269 9.29 -10.83 -2.77
N VAL A 270 9.79 -11.11 -1.56
CA VAL A 270 10.27 -10.08 -0.62
C VAL A 270 11.44 -9.29 -1.22
N ARG A 271 12.39 -9.94 -1.92
CA ARG A 271 13.48 -9.24 -2.63
C ARG A 271 12.96 -8.31 -3.71
N TYR A 272 11.94 -8.75 -4.48
CA TYR A 272 11.25 -7.88 -5.44
C TYR A 272 10.58 -6.69 -4.77
N GLY A 273 9.92 -6.89 -3.63
CA GLY A 273 9.35 -5.83 -2.81
C GLY A 273 10.40 -4.81 -2.35
N CYS A 274 11.52 -5.29 -1.77
CA CYS A 274 12.63 -4.44 -1.34
C CYS A 274 13.26 -3.65 -2.50
N ALA A 275 13.47 -4.28 -3.65
CA ALA A 275 14.04 -3.63 -4.82
C ALA A 275 13.09 -2.58 -5.43
N THR A 276 11.78 -2.87 -5.47
CA THR A 276 10.75 -1.93 -5.92
C THR A 276 10.71 -0.70 -5.02
N ALA A 277 10.71 -0.90 -3.70
CA ALA A 277 10.78 0.18 -2.71
C ALA A 277 12.09 0.98 -2.82
N GLY A 278 13.23 0.30 -2.95
CA GLY A 278 14.55 0.94 -3.05
C GLY A 278 14.67 1.87 -4.26
N ILE A 279 14.06 1.53 -5.40
CA ILE A 279 14.02 2.43 -6.56
C ILE A 279 13.01 3.56 -6.34
N SER A 280 11.84 3.28 -5.77
CA SER A 280 10.79 4.29 -5.58
C SER A 280 11.26 5.48 -4.76
N VAL A 281 12.03 5.25 -3.68
CA VAL A 281 12.51 6.33 -2.79
C VAL A 281 13.52 7.27 -3.45
N THR A 282 14.03 6.96 -4.64
CA THR A 282 14.94 7.83 -5.41
C THR A 282 14.22 8.84 -6.29
N LYS A 283 12.90 8.91 -6.23
CA LYS A 283 12.06 9.82 -7.03
C LYS A 283 10.99 10.47 -6.16
N SER A 284 10.52 11.65 -6.56
CA SER A 284 9.43 12.33 -5.86
C SER A 284 8.06 11.75 -6.25
N GLY A 285 7.12 11.83 -5.30
CA GLY A 285 5.75 11.37 -5.41
C GLY A 285 5.59 9.88 -5.12
N THR A 286 4.35 9.45 -4.94
CA THR A 286 3.98 8.07 -4.62
C THR A 286 3.82 7.21 -5.89
N ALA A 287 2.65 7.20 -6.53
CA ALA A 287 2.43 6.46 -7.77
C ALA A 287 3.41 6.84 -8.91
N PRO A 288 3.81 8.12 -9.13
CA PRO A 288 4.80 8.46 -10.16
C PRO A 288 6.18 7.83 -9.95
N SER A 289 6.60 7.61 -8.71
CA SER A 289 7.93 7.06 -8.36
C SER A 289 8.05 5.55 -8.62
N MET A 290 6.95 4.83 -8.73
CA MET A 290 6.93 3.37 -8.89
C MET A 290 7.75 2.94 -10.11
N PRO A 291 8.73 2.02 -9.96
CA PRO A 291 9.54 1.53 -11.07
C PRO A 291 8.78 0.57 -11.99
N ASN A 292 9.32 0.34 -13.18
CA ASN A 292 8.89 -0.75 -14.04
C ASN A 292 9.71 -2.03 -13.75
N ARG A 293 9.23 -3.16 -14.25
CA ARG A 293 9.82 -4.49 -14.08
C ARG A 293 11.29 -4.55 -14.51
N ASP A 294 11.62 -3.97 -15.67
CA ASP A 294 12.98 -4.04 -16.22
C ASP A 294 14.01 -3.39 -15.29
N ALA A 295 13.65 -2.27 -14.65
CA ALA A 295 14.51 -1.58 -13.70
C ALA A 295 14.75 -2.42 -12.43
N VAL A 296 13.70 -3.09 -11.94
CA VAL A 296 13.78 -3.95 -10.75
C VAL A 296 14.60 -5.22 -11.05
N ASP A 297 14.35 -5.87 -12.20
CA ASP A 297 15.11 -7.06 -12.63
C ASP A 297 16.60 -6.75 -12.82
N ALA A 298 16.93 -5.59 -13.40
CA ALA A 298 18.32 -5.14 -13.54
C ALA A 298 19.00 -4.94 -12.19
N LEU A 299 18.27 -4.37 -11.23
CA LEU A 299 18.77 -4.13 -9.88
C LEU A 299 19.03 -5.45 -9.13
N ILE A 300 18.08 -6.39 -9.14
CA ILE A 300 18.22 -7.69 -8.48
C ILE A 300 19.41 -8.46 -9.06
N LYS A 301 19.59 -8.46 -10.40
CA LYS A 301 20.74 -9.10 -11.06
C LYS A 301 22.07 -8.48 -10.68
N SER A 302 22.13 -7.19 -10.42
CA SER A 302 23.37 -6.50 -10.02
C SER A 302 23.72 -6.70 -8.53
N SER A 303 22.76 -7.14 -7.72
CA SER A 303 22.88 -7.33 -6.27
C SER A 303 23.07 -8.81 -5.87
N SER A 304 23.01 -9.73 -6.82
CA SER A 304 23.25 -11.18 -6.67
C SER A 304 24.70 -11.51 -6.97
#